data_1fc89d869d0cf496e6e689b700c9cf59
#
_entry.id   1fc89d869d0cf496e6e689b700c9cf59
#
_cell.length_a   1.000
_cell.length_b   1.000
_cell.length_c   1.000
_cell.angle_alpha   90.00
_cell.angle_beta   90.00
_cell.angle_gamma   90.00
#
_symmetry.space_group_name_H-M   'P 1'
#
loop_
_entity.id
_entity.type
_entity.pdbx_description
1 polymer ?
#
loop_
_entity_poly.entity_id
_entity_poly.type
_entity_poly.pdbx_seq_one_letter_code
_entity_poly.pdbx_strand_id
1 'polypeptide(L)' 'SYVPLPTVYEREGRTERAWDIYSRLLRDRIIFIGTPINDFVANAVIAQMLFLQMEDPKKDISLYINCP' A
#
# COMPACT_ATOMS: atom_id res chain seq x y z
N SER A 1 16.23 -1.53 15.05
CA SER A 1 15.41 -2.64 15.54
C SER A 1 14.44 -3.11 14.46
N TYR A 2 14.18 -4.40 14.48
CA TYR A 2 13.26 -5.00 13.51
C TYR A 2 11.82 -4.84 13.99
N VAL A 3 10.98 -4.29 13.10
CA VAL A 3 9.54 -4.18 13.35
C VAL A 3 8.83 -4.99 12.26
N PRO A 4 8.15 -6.07 12.61
CA PRO A 4 7.48 -6.89 11.61
C PRO A 4 6.29 -6.13 11.01
N LEU A 5 6.00 -6.39 9.74
CA LEU A 5 4.80 -5.85 9.10
C LEU A 5 3.56 -6.50 9.73
N PRO A 6 2.59 -5.70 10.16
CA PRO A 6 1.32 -6.26 10.65
C PRO A 6 0.62 -7.04 9.55
N THR A 7 0.04 -8.17 9.95
CA THR A 7 -0.74 -9.02 9.05
C THR A 7 -2.21 -8.90 9.39
N VAL A 8 -3.05 -8.74 8.37
CA VAL A 8 -4.50 -8.73 8.53
C VAL A 8 -5.09 -9.91 7.79
N TYR A 9 -6.18 -10.44 8.32
CA TYR A 9 -6.86 -11.60 7.74
C TYR A 9 -8.25 -11.20 7.29
N GLU A 10 -8.58 -11.59 6.07
CA GLU A 10 -9.90 -11.35 5.52
C GLU A 10 -10.52 -12.65 5.08
N ARG A 11 -11.82 -12.78 5.31
CA ARG A 11 -12.57 -13.92 4.82
C ARG A 11 -13.23 -13.53 3.49
N GLU A 12 -13.00 -14.37 2.47
CA GLU A 12 -13.67 -14.25 1.18
C GLU A 12 -14.43 -15.55 0.95
N GLY A 13 -15.74 -15.54 1.22
CA GLY A 13 -16.54 -16.77 1.15
C GLY A 13 -16.01 -17.80 2.14
N ARG A 14 -15.54 -18.95 1.63
CA ARG A 14 -14.99 -20.03 2.46
C ARG A 14 -13.47 -19.93 2.61
N THR A 15 -12.86 -18.98 1.93
CA THR A 15 -11.40 -18.82 1.94
C THR A 15 -11.01 -17.67 2.84
N GLU A 16 -9.96 -17.89 3.64
CA GLU A 16 -9.37 -16.84 4.43
C GLU A 16 -8.07 -16.41 3.75
N ARG A 17 -7.87 -15.11 3.61
CA ARG A 17 -6.70 -14.56 2.96
C ARG A 17 -5.92 -13.70 3.93
N ALA A 18 -4.60 -13.88 3.94
CA ALA A 18 -3.69 -13.08 4.74
C ALA A 18 -3.06 -12.00 3.85
N TRP A 19 -2.98 -10.79 4.38
CA TRP A 19 -2.35 -9.66 3.71
C TRP A 19 -1.39 -8.98 4.68
N ASP A 20 -0.26 -8.49 4.19
CA ASP A 20 0.43 -7.47 4.97
C ASP A 20 -0.39 -6.17 4.89
N ILE A 21 -0.28 -5.32 5.92
CA ILE A 21 -1.16 -4.16 6.04
C ILE A 21 -1.02 -3.21 4.84
N TYR A 22 0.20 -3.02 4.33
CA TYR A 22 0.41 -2.09 3.22
C TYR A 22 -0.21 -2.59 1.92
N SER A 23 -0.10 -3.89 1.65
CA SER A 23 -0.73 -4.50 0.47
C SER A 23 -2.24 -4.43 0.55
N ARG A 24 -2.79 -4.59 1.75
CA ARG A 24 -4.23 -4.50 1.93
C ARG A 24 -4.74 -3.08 1.70
N LEU A 25 -4.02 -2.09 2.18
CA LEU A 25 -4.36 -0.69 1.92
C LEU A 25 -4.25 -0.36 0.43
N LEU A 26 -3.23 -0.88 -0.23
CA LEU A 26 -3.01 -0.65 -1.66
C LEU A 26 -4.19 -1.17 -2.49
N ARG A 27 -4.79 -2.26 -2.08
CA ARG A 27 -5.98 -2.80 -2.74
C ARG A 27 -7.12 -1.78 -2.78
N ASP A 28 -7.24 -0.95 -1.74
CA ASP A 28 -8.22 0.13 -1.67
C ASP A 28 -7.67 1.46 -2.18
N ARG A 29 -6.58 1.41 -2.95
CA ARG A 29 -5.97 2.56 -3.60
C ARG A 29 -5.38 3.54 -2.59
N ILE A 30 -4.89 3.03 -1.48
CA ILE A 30 -4.24 3.80 -0.43
C ILE A 30 -2.76 3.48 -0.42
N ILE A 31 -1.92 4.51 -0.56
CA ILE A 31 -0.47 4.39 -0.45
C ILE A 31 -0.05 5.10 0.83
N PHE A 32 0.72 4.41 1.65
CA PHE A 32 1.18 4.97 2.93
C PHE A 32 2.70 5.10 2.94
N ILE A 33 3.17 6.29 3.29
CA ILE A 33 4.60 6.57 3.44
C ILE A 33 4.85 6.95 4.90
N GLY A 34 5.59 6.11 5.60
CA GLY A 34 5.89 6.31 7.02
C GLY A 34 7.38 6.42 7.33
N THR A 35 8.22 6.67 6.32
CA THR A 35 9.67 6.79 6.45
C THR A 35 10.15 8.05 5.73
N PRO A 36 11.38 8.52 6.05
CA PRO A 36 11.97 9.60 5.25
C PRO A 36 12.00 9.21 3.77
N ILE A 37 11.76 10.18 2.91
CA ILE A 37 11.69 9.96 1.47
C ILE A 37 13.08 10.08 0.87
N ASN A 38 13.54 9.00 0.25
CA ASN A 38 14.76 8.97 -0.55
C ASN A 38 14.41 8.45 -1.95
N ASP A 39 15.40 8.28 -2.81
CA ASP A 39 15.15 7.85 -4.19
C ASP A 39 14.47 6.49 -4.24
N PHE A 40 14.87 5.58 -3.35
CA PHE A 40 14.27 4.23 -3.31
C PHE A 40 12.77 4.31 -2.96
N VAL A 41 12.45 5.07 -1.92
CA VAL A 41 11.06 5.25 -1.48
C VAL A 41 10.24 5.95 -2.56
N ALA A 42 10.79 7.01 -3.16
CA ALA A 42 10.11 7.75 -4.23
C ALA A 42 9.79 6.82 -5.42
N ASN A 43 10.74 6.01 -5.83
CA ASN A 43 10.53 5.08 -6.94
C ASN A 43 9.47 4.04 -6.61
N ALA A 44 9.45 3.53 -5.38
CA ALA A 44 8.43 2.56 -4.96
C ALA A 44 7.04 3.18 -4.97
N VAL A 45 6.90 4.44 -4.53
CA VAL A 45 5.63 5.15 -4.54
C VAL A 45 5.14 5.38 -5.98
N ILE A 46 6.03 5.82 -6.85
CA ILE A 46 5.69 6.06 -8.26
C ILE A 46 5.23 4.75 -8.90
N ALA A 47 5.94 3.65 -8.64
CA ALA A 47 5.56 2.35 -9.19
C ALA A 47 4.17 1.92 -8.74
N GLN A 48 3.84 2.13 -7.47
CA GLN A 48 2.51 1.83 -6.93
C GLN A 48 1.44 2.70 -7.59
N MET A 49 1.72 3.98 -7.78
CA MET A 49 0.77 4.88 -8.45
C MET A 49 0.52 4.46 -9.89
N LEU A 50 1.57 4.08 -10.61
CA LEU A 50 1.43 3.59 -11.98
C LEU A 50 0.59 2.32 -12.03
N PHE A 51 0.82 1.40 -11.11
CA PHE A 51 0.03 0.17 -11.02
C PHE A 51 -1.45 0.47 -10.80
N LEU A 52 -1.75 1.35 -9.85
CA LEU A 52 -3.14 1.71 -9.55
C LEU A 52 -3.80 2.43 -10.70
N GLN A 53 -3.06 3.29 -11.41
CA GLN A 53 -3.57 3.98 -12.58
C GLN A 53 -3.94 2.99 -13.69
N MET A 54 -3.11 1.96 -13.88
CA MET A 54 -3.41 0.93 -14.87
C MET A 54 -4.63 0.11 -14.52
N GLU A 55 -4.87 -0.12 -13.23
CA GLU A 55 -6.04 -0.87 -12.77
C GLU A 55 -7.35 -0.11 -13.05
N ASP A 56 -7.38 1.17 -12.75
CA ASP A 56 -8.55 2.02 -12.99
C ASP A 56 -8.11 3.48 -13.03
N PRO A 57 -7.95 4.05 -14.23
CA PRO A 57 -7.45 5.42 -14.37
C PRO A 57 -8.44 6.50 -13.90
N LYS A 58 -9.69 6.13 -13.62
CA LYS A 58 -10.72 7.10 -13.23
C LYS A 58 -10.92 7.22 -11.73
N LYS A 59 -10.40 6.27 -10.95
CA LYS A 59 -10.55 6.28 -9.51
C LYS A 59 -9.39 6.98 -8.82
N ASP A 60 -9.71 7.69 -7.75
CA ASP A 60 -8.74 8.43 -6.98
C ASP A 60 -7.76 7.50 -6.27
N ILE A 61 -6.57 8.02 -6.01
CA ILE A 61 -5.54 7.39 -5.21
C ILE A 61 -5.35 8.25 -3.97
N SER A 62 -5.37 7.64 -2.79
CA SER A 62 -5.13 8.32 -1.53
C SER A 62 -3.70 8.11 -1.09
N LEU A 63 -3.01 9.20 -0.78
CA LEU A 63 -1.62 9.16 -0.35
C LEU A 63 -1.55 9.72 1.07
N TYR A 64 -1.12 8.88 2.01
CA TYR A 64 -0.94 9.26 3.40
C TYR A 64 0.54 9.34 3.69
N ILE A 65 0.99 10.50 4.17
CA ILE A 65 2.41 10.73 4.42
C ILE A 65 2.58 11.05 5.90
N ASN A 66 3.42 10.26 6.56
CA ASN A 66 3.83 10.49 7.93
C ASN A 66 5.34 10.32 8.01
N CYS A 67 6.05 11.39 7.70
CA CYS A 67 7.51 11.40 7.77
C CYS A 67 8.00 12.67 8.47
N PRO A 68 9.15 12.57 9.16
CA PRO A 68 9.71 13.73 9.87
C PRO A 68 10.20 14.82 8.92
#